data_eb12030232650702b375d3c351dd9b24
#
_entry.id   eb12030232650702b375d3c351dd9b24
#
_cell.length_a   1.000
_cell.length_b   1.000
_cell.length_c   1.000
_cell.angle_alpha   90.00
_cell.angle_beta   90.00
_cell.angle_gamma   90.00
#
_symmetry.space_group_name_H-M   'P 1'
#
loop_
_entity.id
_entity.type
_entity.pdbx_description
1 polymer ?
#
loop_
_entity_poly.entity_id
_entity_poly.type
_entity_poly.pdbx_seq_one_letter_code
_entity_poly.pdbx_strand_id
1 'polypeptide(L)'
;MQSPLHRLAPAGLHAGAPRTLLSPLAGGVALVADEMAQAERQLRELLASAVPAVQEIGHYLADSGGKRLRPLITALGARAAGHEGPLARLMCAGELLHLGSLLHDDVVDGGMERRGRPAAQRIFGNPAVILTGDVCLARAVLLAGEEAGPVATLELARVVTEMSEGEVLQLLHAGRMDLGLDVYMDIIDRKSAALISW
;
A
#
# COMPACT_ATOMS: atom_id res chain seq x y z
N MET A 1 -24.31 -17.15 -21.36
CA MET A 1 -23.43 -18.18 -20.79
C MET A 1 -22.69 -17.51 -19.62
N GLN A 2 -23.09 -17.82 -18.39
CA GLN A 2 -22.48 -17.26 -17.19
C GLN A 2 -21.17 -18.00 -16.90
N SER A 3 -20.10 -17.24 -16.63
CA SER A 3 -18.75 -17.74 -16.33
C SER A 3 -18.75 -18.66 -15.10
N PRO A 4 -18.01 -19.79 -15.12
CA PRO A 4 -17.97 -20.74 -14.00
C PRO A 4 -17.25 -20.24 -12.73
N LEU A 5 -16.71 -19.02 -12.71
CA LEU A 5 -16.01 -18.45 -11.56
C LEU A 5 -16.93 -17.90 -10.46
N HIS A 6 -18.24 -17.87 -10.66
CA HIS A 6 -19.21 -17.42 -9.63
C HIS A 6 -19.44 -18.43 -8.49
N ARG A 7 -18.78 -19.61 -8.52
CA ARG A 7 -18.95 -20.66 -7.48
C ARG A 7 -17.82 -20.76 -6.47
N LEU A 8 -16.87 -19.83 -6.47
CA LEU A 8 -15.77 -19.78 -5.48
C LEU A 8 -15.89 -18.58 -4.53
N ALA A 9 -17.07 -18.12 -4.25
CA ALA A 9 -17.29 -17.33 -3.05
C ALA A 9 -17.15 -18.30 -1.86
N PRO A 10 -16.17 -18.14 -0.96
CA PRO A 10 -16.12 -18.96 0.24
C PRO A 10 -17.28 -18.56 1.15
N ALA A 11 -18.40 -19.27 1.00
CA ALA A 11 -19.36 -19.35 2.08
C ALA A 11 -18.63 -20.01 3.24
N GLY A 12 -18.25 -19.25 4.27
CA GLY A 12 -17.76 -19.88 5.48
C GLY A 12 -16.61 -19.24 6.24
N LEU A 13 -16.07 -18.11 5.84
CA LEU A 13 -15.00 -17.43 6.63
C LEU A 13 -15.54 -16.54 7.76
N HIS A 14 -16.86 -16.48 7.97
CA HIS A 14 -17.43 -15.70 9.08
C HIS A 14 -17.89 -16.52 10.29
N ALA A 15 -17.71 -17.82 10.29
CA ALA A 15 -18.07 -18.67 11.42
C ALA A 15 -16.85 -19.39 11.94
N GLY A 16 -16.06 -18.74 12.81
CA GLY A 16 -15.07 -19.47 13.56
C GLY A 16 -13.76 -18.80 13.97
N ALA A 17 -13.52 -17.52 13.72
CA ALA A 17 -12.45 -16.85 14.45
C ALA A 17 -12.85 -16.83 15.94
N PRO A 18 -12.06 -17.42 16.85
CA PRO A 18 -12.43 -17.43 18.27
C PRO A 18 -12.61 -15.98 18.72
N ARG A 19 -13.74 -15.68 19.37
CA ARG A 19 -14.09 -14.35 19.92
C ARG A 19 -12.96 -13.74 20.78
N THR A 20 -12.07 -14.57 21.31
CA THR A 20 -10.88 -14.24 22.06
C THR A 20 -9.78 -13.54 21.26
N LEU A 21 -9.68 -13.76 19.93
CA LEU A 21 -8.66 -13.10 19.09
C LEU A 21 -9.13 -11.76 18.52
N LEU A 22 -10.44 -11.57 18.38
CA LEU A 22 -11.01 -10.31 17.88
C LEU A 22 -11.00 -9.20 18.94
N SER A 23 -11.06 -9.54 20.21
CA SER A 23 -11.06 -8.57 21.33
C SER A 23 -9.74 -7.78 21.47
N PRO A 24 -8.54 -8.39 21.46
CA PRO A 24 -7.29 -7.66 21.48
C PRO A 24 -7.05 -6.81 20.23
N LEU A 25 -7.39 -7.33 19.04
CA LEU A 25 -7.24 -6.59 17.79
C LEU A 25 -8.18 -5.38 17.75
N ALA A 26 -9.43 -5.55 18.15
CA ALA A 26 -10.40 -4.44 18.24
C ALA A 26 -9.96 -3.38 19.25
N GLY A 27 -9.40 -3.81 20.40
CA GLY A 27 -8.80 -2.91 21.39
C GLY A 27 -7.60 -2.15 20.83
N GLY A 28 -6.70 -2.83 20.12
CA GLY A 28 -5.54 -2.20 19.47
C GLY A 28 -5.96 -1.16 18.42
N VAL A 29 -6.93 -1.49 17.56
CA VAL A 29 -7.46 -0.54 16.56
C VAL A 29 -8.11 0.68 17.22
N ALA A 30 -8.83 0.49 18.33
CA ALA A 30 -9.44 1.59 19.07
C ALA A 30 -8.40 2.54 19.68
N LEU A 31 -7.23 2.04 20.09
CA LEU A 31 -6.15 2.86 20.65
C LEU A 31 -5.57 3.87 19.68
N VAL A 32 -5.65 3.62 18.36
CA VAL A 32 -5.06 4.47 17.32
C VAL A 32 -6.11 5.04 16.37
N ALA A 33 -7.39 5.06 16.79
CA ALA A 33 -8.49 5.51 15.93
C ALA A 33 -8.36 6.99 15.53
N ASP A 34 -7.92 7.83 16.44
CA ASP A 34 -7.73 9.27 16.19
C ASP A 34 -6.56 9.50 15.23
N GLU A 35 -5.46 8.79 15.40
CA GLU A 35 -4.31 8.81 14.48
C GLU A 35 -4.71 8.35 13.09
N MET A 36 -5.51 7.28 12.99
CA MET A 36 -6.03 6.79 11.70
C MET A 36 -6.88 7.84 11.01
N ALA A 37 -7.79 8.51 11.75
CA ALA A 37 -8.61 9.58 11.20
C ALA A 37 -7.76 10.80 10.77
N GLN A 38 -6.73 11.13 11.52
CA GLN A 38 -5.78 12.18 11.15
C GLN A 38 -4.97 11.80 9.91
N ALA A 39 -4.46 10.58 9.83
CA ALA A 39 -3.70 10.09 8.67
C ALA A 39 -4.54 10.12 7.39
N GLU A 40 -5.82 9.76 7.44
CA GLU A 40 -6.71 9.81 6.27
C GLU A 40 -6.90 11.27 5.77
N ARG A 41 -7.03 12.24 6.66
CA ARG A 41 -7.07 13.67 6.28
C ARG A 41 -5.73 14.14 5.68
N GLN A 42 -4.62 13.82 6.35
CA GLN A 42 -3.27 14.17 5.90
C GLN A 42 -2.93 13.55 4.54
N LEU A 43 -3.33 12.30 4.30
CA LEU A 43 -3.11 11.63 3.02
C LEU A 43 -3.74 12.41 1.86
N ARG A 44 -4.97 12.92 2.04
CA ARG A 44 -5.65 13.75 1.03
C ARG A 44 -4.90 15.05 0.76
N GLU A 45 -4.42 15.72 1.81
CA GLU A 45 -3.63 16.94 1.70
C GLU A 45 -2.29 16.68 1.01
N LEU A 46 -1.63 15.56 1.35
CA LEU A 46 -0.37 15.15 0.75
C LEU A 46 -0.48 14.74 -0.73
N LEU A 47 -1.67 14.40 -1.20
CA LEU A 47 -1.96 14.14 -2.62
C LEU A 47 -2.30 15.41 -3.41
N ALA A 48 -2.48 16.56 -2.74
CA ALA A 48 -2.68 17.84 -3.43
C ALA A 48 -1.46 18.21 -4.29
N SER A 49 -1.70 18.83 -5.44
CA SER A 49 -0.64 19.22 -6.39
C SER A 49 -1.03 20.48 -7.15
N ALA A 50 -0.05 21.30 -7.49
CA ALA A 50 -0.21 22.42 -8.43
C ALA A 50 -0.53 21.92 -9.87
N VAL A 51 -0.25 20.65 -10.16
CA VAL A 51 -0.60 19.99 -11.42
C VAL A 51 -1.90 19.22 -11.24
N PRO A 52 -3.04 19.68 -11.80
CA PRO A 52 -4.36 19.09 -11.54
C PRO A 52 -4.42 17.59 -11.82
N ALA A 53 -3.81 17.11 -12.92
CA ALA A 53 -3.81 15.70 -13.27
C ALA A 53 -3.15 14.81 -12.20
N VAL A 54 -2.04 15.27 -11.60
CA VAL A 54 -1.36 14.53 -10.51
C VAL A 54 -2.28 14.40 -9.30
N GLN A 55 -2.95 15.50 -8.92
CA GLN A 55 -3.88 15.50 -7.80
C GLN A 55 -5.08 14.58 -8.08
N GLU A 56 -5.68 14.68 -9.28
CA GLU A 56 -6.85 13.90 -9.67
C GLU A 56 -6.55 12.38 -9.66
N ILE A 57 -5.41 11.97 -10.24
CA ILE A 57 -4.98 10.57 -10.27
C ILE A 57 -4.73 10.06 -8.84
N GLY A 58 -4.00 10.83 -8.02
CA GLY A 58 -3.71 10.47 -6.64
C GLY A 58 -4.99 10.28 -5.82
N HIS A 59 -5.93 11.22 -5.90
CA HIS A 59 -7.23 11.12 -5.21
C HIS A 59 -8.08 9.97 -5.79
N TYR A 60 -8.09 9.78 -7.11
CA TYR A 60 -8.83 8.69 -7.73
C TYR A 60 -8.45 7.34 -7.14
N LEU A 61 -7.15 7.07 -6.96
CA LEU A 61 -6.67 5.84 -6.36
C LEU A 61 -6.95 5.78 -4.85
N ALA A 62 -6.67 6.86 -4.10
CA ALA A 62 -6.89 6.89 -2.66
C ALA A 62 -8.38 6.67 -2.30
N ASP A 63 -9.31 7.26 -3.07
CA ASP A 63 -10.75 7.16 -2.90
C ASP A 63 -11.34 5.82 -3.39
N SER A 64 -10.55 5.00 -4.08
CA SER A 64 -10.98 3.64 -4.43
C SER A 64 -11.15 2.72 -3.21
N GLY A 65 -10.86 3.22 -2.01
CA GLY A 65 -10.94 2.50 -0.75
C GLY A 65 -9.65 1.75 -0.40
N GLY A 66 -9.68 1.06 0.71
CA GLY A 66 -8.55 0.27 1.22
C GLY A 66 -8.67 0.05 2.71
N LYS A 67 -8.00 -1.00 3.22
CA LYS A 67 -8.03 -1.34 4.65
C LYS A 67 -7.08 -0.48 5.48
N ARG A 68 -6.26 0.36 4.84
CA ARG A 68 -5.25 1.21 5.49
C ARG A 68 -4.37 0.44 6.48
N LEU A 69 -3.95 -0.78 6.10
CA LEU A 69 -3.17 -1.64 6.98
C LEU A 69 -1.79 -1.06 7.30
N ARG A 70 -1.15 -0.39 6.35
CA ARG A 70 0.18 0.19 6.59
C ARG A 70 0.13 1.32 7.62
N PRO A 71 -0.73 2.34 7.47
CA PRO A 71 -0.94 3.33 8.54
C PRO A 71 -1.26 2.71 9.89
N LEU A 72 -2.12 1.68 9.93
CA LEU A 72 -2.48 0.99 11.16
C LEU A 72 -1.28 0.30 11.82
N ILE A 73 -0.47 -0.43 11.04
CA ILE A 73 0.72 -1.13 11.54
C ILE A 73 1.74 -0.11 12.05
N THR A 74 1.99 0.98 11.32
CA THR A 74 2.88 2.07 11.75
C THR A 74 2.44 2.64 13.09
N ALA A 75 1.15 2.96 13.26
CA ALA A 75 0.64 3.52 14.51
C ALA A 75 0.78 2.53 15.67
N LEU A 76 0.38 1.28 15.48
CA LEU A 76 0.48 0.24 16.51
C LEU A 76 1.93 -0.05 16.89
N GLY A 77 2.83 -0.16 15.91
CA GLY A 77 4.26 -0.37 16.15
C GLY A 77 4.90 0.78 16.92
N ALA A 78 4.61 2.02 16.54
CA ALA A 78 5.12 3.20 17.22
C ALA A 78 4.60 3.28 18.68
N ARG A 79 3.32 3.02 18.92
CA ARG A 79 2.75 3.00 20.27
C ARG A 79 3.32 1.85 21.11
N ALA A 80 3.53 0.67 20.53
CA ALA A 80 4.18 -0.46 21.19
C ALA A 80 5.65 -0.16 21.56
N ALA A 81 6.34 0.66 20.75
CA ALA A 81 7.68 1.14 21.03
C ALA A 81 7.73 2.32 22.02
N GLY A 82 6.60 2.77 22.56
CA GLY A 82 6.52 3.87 23.53
C GLY A 82 6.56 5.27 22.93
N HIS A 83 6.37 5.41 21.60
CA HIS A 83 6.28 6.73 20.99
C HIS A 83 4.96 7.42 21.33
N GLU A 84 5.02 8.63 21.90
CA GLU A 84 3.85 9.42 22.31
C GLU A 84 3.55 10.60 21.38
N GLY A 85 4.46 10.92 20.45
CA GLY A 85 4.35 12.06 19.54
C GLY A 85 3.30 11.87 18.42
N PRO A 86 3.10 12.89 17.57
CA PRO A 86 2.23 12.80 16.40
C PRO A 86 2.79 11.78 15.40
N LEU A 87 1.89 11.03 14.75
CA LEU A 87 2.24 9.95 13.83
C LEU A 87 1.62 10.09 12.44
N ALA A 88 0.59 10.92 12.30
CA ALA A 88 -0.26 10.92 11.11
C ALA A 88 0.52 11.10 9.80
N ARG A 89 1.53 11.95 9.79
CA ARG A 89 2.37 12.17 8.59
C ARG A 89 3.28 10.98 8.31
N LEU A 90 3.92 10.40 9.33
CA LEU A 90 4.76 9.20 9.17
C LEU A 90 3.92 8.01 8.68
N MET A 91 2.71 7.83 9.22
CA MET A 91 1.75 6.82 8.76
C MET A 91 1.41 6.98 7.26
N CYS A 92 1.40 8.22 6.76
CA CYS A 92 1.17 8.50 5.34
C CYS A 92 2.36 8.12 4.46
N ALA A 93 3.60 8.08 4.96
CA ALA A 93 4.76 7.72 4.15
C ALA A 93 4.63 6.31 3.56
N GLY A 94 4.36 5.31 4.38
CA GLY A 94 4.15 3.93 3.91
C GLY A 94 2.93 3.78 3.00
N GLU A 95 1.86 4.54 3.25
CA GLU A 95 0.66 4.48 2.40
C GLU A 95 0.89 5.18 1.05
N LEU A 96 1.60 6.32 0.99
CA LEU A 96 1.97 6.99 -0.25
C LEU A 96 2.87 6.10 -1.13
N LEU A 97 3.87 5.44 -0.52
CA LEU A 97 4.71 4.48 -1.24
C LEU A 97 3.83 3.37 -1.84
N HIS A 98 2.91 2.82 -1.05
CA HIS A 98 1.98 1.81 -1.54
C HIS A 98 1.07 2.31 -2.67
N LEU A 99 0.52 3.53 -2.55
CA LEU A 99 -0.29 4.11 -3.63
C LEU A 99 0.53 4.29 -4.91
N GLY A 100 1.78 4.75 -4.79
CA GLY A 100 2.70 4.85 -5.93
C GLY A 100 2.96 3.50 -6.59
N SER A 101 3.26 2.46 -5.80
CA SER A 101 3.47 1.11 -6.33
C SER A 101 2.22 0.57 -7.03
N LEU A 102 1.02 0.81 -6.48
CA LEU A 102 -0.23 0.40 -7.13
C LEU A 102 -0.48 1.08 -8.48
N LEU A 103 -0.09 2.35 -8.64
CA LEU A 103 -0.18 3.06 -9.92
C LEU A 103 0.76 2.44 -10.96
N HIS A 104 1.97 2.06 -10.55
CA HIS A 104 2.92 1.37 -11.42
C HIS A 104 2.45 -0.04 -11.77
N ASP A 105 2.00 -0.82 -10.79
CA ASP A 105 1.49 -2.19 -10.97
C ASP A 105 0.33 -2.22 -11.98
N ASP A 106 -0.62 -1.28 -11.89
CA ASP A 106 -1.75 -1.20 -12.82
C ASP A 106 -1.31 -1.08 -14.28
N VAL A 107 -0.23 -0.33 -14.53
CA VAL A 107 0.35 -0.16 -15.86
C VAL A 107 1.15 -1.39 -16.29
N VAL A 108 1.99 -1.92 -15.40
CA VAL A 108 2.86 -3.08 -15.66
C VAL A 108 2.02 -4.33 -15.94
N ASP A 109 1.00 -4.58 -15.12
CA ASP A 109 0.11 -5.74 -15.24
C ASP A 109 -0.93 -5.58 -16.36
N GLY A 110 -1.07 -4.39 -16.95
CA GLY A 110 -2.12 -4.09 -17.92
C GLY A 110 -3.52 -4.22 -17.34
N GLY A 111 -3.67 -4.00 -16.05
CA GLY A 111 -4.92 -4.17 -15.31
C GLY A 111 -6.08 -3.39 -15.91
N MET A 112 -7.27 -4.00 -15.97
CA MET A 112 -8.47 -3.33 -16.50
C MET A 112 -9.27 -2.65 -15.40
N GLU A 113 -9.25 -3.23 -14.20
CA GLU A 113 -10.04 -2.79 -13.05
C GLU A 113 -9.24 -2.91 -11.76
N ARG A 114 -9.48 -1.96 -10.84
CA ARG A 114 -8.99 -1.99 -9.47
C ARG A 114 -10.13 -1.70 -8.50
N ARG A 115 -10.41 -2.62 -7.60
CA ARG A 115 -11.47 -2.50 -6.58
C ARG A 115 -12.85 -2.14 -7.15
N GLY A 116 -13.21 -2.75 -8.29
CA GLY A 116 -14.50 -2.53 -8.95
C GLY A 116 -14.63 -1.21 -9.70
N ARG A 117 -13.53 -0.49 -9.89
CA ARG A 117 -13.45 0.74 -10.73
C ARG A 117 -12.45 0.51 -11.86
N PRO A 118 -12.57 1.20 -12.99
CA PRO A 118 -11.54 1.17 -14.04
C PRO A 118 -10.17 1.48 -13.44
N ALA A 119 -9.13 0.75 -13.84
CA ALA A 119 -7.77 1.07 -13.41
C ALA A 119 -7.34 2.46 -13.92
N ALA A 120 -6.52 3.18 -13.14
CA ALA A 120 -6.21 4.59 -13.38
C ALA A 120 -5.67 4.85 -14.81
N GLN A 121 -4.82 3.96 -15.33
CA GLN A 121 -4.26 4.11 -16.68
C GLN A 121 -5.31 4.02 -17.80
N ARG A 122 -6.48 3.45 -17.52
CA ARG A 122 -7.59 3.40 -18.48
C ARG A 122 -8.28 4.75 -18.65
N ILE A 123 -8.19 5.59 -17.64
CA ILE A 123 -8.83 6.93 -17.61
C ILE A 123 -7.81 7.99 -17.97
N PHE A 124 -6.63 7.95 -17.39
CA PHE A 124 -5.65 9.03 -17.43
C PHE A 124 -4.45 8.75 -18.38
N GLY A 125 -4.32 7.51 -18.86
CA GLY A 125 -3.21 7.06 -19.70
C GLY A 125 -1.94 6.73 -18.93
N ASN A 126 -1.14 5.80 -19.48
CA ASN A 126 0.07 5.27 -18.82
C ASN A 126 1.07 6.36 -18.39
N PRO A 127 1.45 7.36 -19.23
CA PRO A 127 2.48 8.32 -18.83
C PRO A 127 2.10 9.14 -17.59
N ALA A 128 0.85 9.60 -17.50
CA ALA A 128 0.38 10.41 -16.38
C ALA A 128 0.32 9.57 -15.09
N VAL A 129 -0.10 8.32 -15.18
CA VAL A 129 -0.21 7.39 -14.05
C VAL A 129 1.17 7.01 -13.51
N ILE A 130 2.13 6.67 -14.38
CA ILE A 130 3.52 6.37 -13.99
C ILE A 130 4.13 7.56 -13.24
N LEU A 131 4.09 8.75 -13.84
CA LEU A 131 4.68 9.95 -13.24
C LEU A 131 3.98 10.36 -11.93
N THR A 132 2.68 10.11 -11.79
CA THR A 132 1.99 10.31 -10.51
C THR A 132 2.45 9.28 -9.47
N GLY A 133 2.71 8.05 -9.86
CA GLY A 133 3.37 7.05 -9.02
C GLY A 133 4.72 7.53 -8.50
N ASP A 134 5.56 8.07 -9.38
CA ASP A 134 6.87 8.65 -9.01
C ASP A 134 6.72 9.80 -8.00
N VAL A 135 5.72 10.68 -8.19
CA VAL A 135 5.42 11.76 -7.21
C VAL A 135 5.05 11.18 -5.85
N CYS A 136 4.24 10.12 -5.80
CA CYS A 136 3.88 9.46 -4.54
C CYS A 136 5.11 8.85 -3.85
N LEU A 137 6.00 8.18 -4.59
CA LEU A 137 7.24 7.61 -4.07
C LEU A 137 8.17 8.71 -3.52
N ALA A 138 8.38 9.78 -4.29
CA ALA A 138 9.22 10.90 -3.87
C ALA A 138 8.70 11.57 -2.58
N ARG A 139 7.37 11.76 -2.49
CA ARG A 139 6.73 12.32 -1.27
C ARG A 139 6.86 11.39 -0.07
N ALA A 140 6.75 10.07 -0.27
CA ALA A 140 6.95 9.10 0.80
C ALA A 140 8.36 9.19 1.40
N VAL A 141 9.38 9.25 0.53
CA VAL A 141 10.78 9.39 0.95
C VAL A 141 11.03 10.73 1.66
N LEU A 142 10.45 11.82 1.15
CA LEU A 142 10.53 13.14 1.78
C LEU A 142 9.92 13.12 3.19
N LEU A 143 8.70 12.57 3.34
CA LEU A 143 8.02 12.45 4.63
C LEU A 143 8.82 11.61 5.64
N ALA A 144 9.39 10.48 5.21
CA ALA A 144 10.24 9.67 6.08
C ALA A 144 11.41 10.49 6.64
N GLY A 145 12.01 11.36 5.80
CA GLY A 145 13.09 12.24 6.22
C GLY A 145 12.65 13.35 7.18
N GLU A 146 11.50 13.98 6.89
CA GLU A 146 10.96 15.06 7.72
C GLU A 146 10.49 14.57 9.09
N GLU A 147 9.84 13.42 9.15
CA GLU A 147 9.19 12.92 10.37
C GLU A 147 10.08 12.00 11.23
N ALA A 148 10.96 11.22 10.60
CA ALA A 148 11.77 10.22 11.29
C ALA A 148 13.28 10.29 10.97
N GLY A 149 13.68 11.24 10.15
CA GLY A 149 15.09 11.58 9.91
C GLY A 149 15.81 10.69 8.88
N PRO A 150 17.13 10.88 8.73
CA PRO A 150 17.87 10.30 7.61
C PRO A 150 17.95 8.78 7.62
N VAL A 151 17.88 8.15 8.79
CA VAL A 151 17.88 6.67 8.88
C VAL A 151 16.60 6.11 8.25
N ALA A 152 15.43 6.66 8.61
CA ALA A 152 14.16 6.24 8.04
C ALA A 152 14.11 6.47 6.52
N THR A 153 14.67 7.58 6.04
CA THR A 153 14.81 7.88 4.62
C THR A 153 15.62 6.80 3.89
N LEU A 154 16.78 6.44 4.47
CA LEU A 154 17.67 5.45 3.86
C LEU A 154 17.01 4.07 3.82
N GLU A 155 16.37 3.68 4.92
CA GLU A 155 15.64 2.39 4.97
C GLU A 155 14.47 2.36 3.99
N LEU A 156 13.69 3.45 3.87
CA LEU A 156 12.60 3.52 2.90
C LEU A 156 13.11 3.44 1.45
N ALA A 157 14.25 4.07 1.15
CA ALA A 157 14.87 3.97 -0.17
C ALA A 157 15.34 2.52 -0.49
N ARG A 158 15.84 1.78 0.51
CA ARG A 158 16.13 0.35 0.37
C ARG A 158 14.87 -0.47 0.08
N VAL A 159 13.80 -0.21 0.83
CA VAL A 159 12.49 -0.85 0.59
C VAL A 159 11.99 -0.62 -0.84
N VAL A 160 12.11 0.61 -1.36
CA VAL A 160 11.74 0.90 -2.76
C VAL A 160 12.56 0.06 -3.74
N THR A 161 13.87 -0.09 -3.47
CA THR A 161 14.74 -0.93 -4.30
C THR A 161 14.31 -2.38 -4.24
N GLU A 162 14.11 -2.94 -3.04
CA GLU A 162 13.68 -4.33 -2.85
C GLU A 162 12.32 -4.61 -3.50
N MET A 163 11.34 -3.71 -3.34
CA MET A 163 10.03 -3.85 -3.98
C MET A 163 10.14 -3.88 -5.51
N SER A 164 10.98 -3.01 -6.09
CA SER A 164 11.20 -2.97 -7.54
C SER A 164 11.90 -4.24 -8.05
N GLU A 165 12.90 -4.74 -7.32
CA GLU A 165 13.56 -6.02 -7.63
C GLU A 165 12.58 -7.20 -7.53
N GLY A 166 11.72 -7.22 -6.50
CA GLY A 166 10.68 -8.22 -6.32
C GLY A 166 9.67 -8.24 -7.48
N GLU A 167 9.28 -7.05 -7.98
CA GLU A 167 8.40 -6.93 -9.15
C GLU A 167 9.07 -7.46 -10.42
N VAL A 168 10.33 -7.09 -10.68
CA VAL A 168 11.09 -7.61 -11.82
C VAL A 168 11.26 -9.12 -11.72
N LEU A 169 11.54 -9.63 -10.53
CA LEU A 169 11.65 -11.07 -10.29
C LEU A 169 10.34 -11.80 -10.59
N GLN A 170 9.21 -11.24 -10.15
CA GLN A 170 7.87 -11.76 -10.48
C GLN A 170 7.62 -11.80 -11.99
N LEU A 171 7.97 -10.73 -12.72
CA LEU A 171 7.81 -10.66 -14.17
C LEU A 171 8.66 -11.71 -14.89
N LEU A 172 9.90 -11.95 -14.45
CA LEU A 172 10.79 -12.96 -15.04
C LEU A 172 10.25 -14.38 -14.85
N HIS A 173 9.43 -14.60 -13.85
CA HIS A 173 8.84 -15.90 -13.54
C HIS A 173 7.35 -16.02 -13.89
N ALA A 174 6.76 -14.99 -14.48
CA ALA A 174 5.35 -14.98 -14.85
C ALA A 174 5.01 -16.15 -15.80
N GLY A 175 3.93 -16.88 -15.49
CA GLY A 175 3.46 -18.02 -16.27
C GLY A 175 4.23 -19.34 -16.05
N ARG A 176 5.25 -19.38 -15.20
CA ARG A 176 5.96 -20.61 -14.84
C ARG A 176 5.19 -21.38 -13.78
N MET A 177 4.88 -22.65 -14.07
CA MET A 177 4.18 -23.55 -13.15
C MET A 177 5.13 -24.39 -12.29
N ASP A 178 6.44 -24.35 -12.59
CA ASP A 178 7.51 -25.09 -11.93
C ASP A 178 8.33 -24.22 -10.95
N LEU A 179 7.75 -23.14 -10.48
CA LEU A 179 8.39 -22.21 -9.56
C LEU A 179 8.68 -22.88 -8.21
N GLY A 180 9.94 -22.87 -7.78
CA GLY A 180 10.34 -23.34 -6.45
C GLY A 180 9.78 -22.44 -5.34
N LEU A 181 9.53 -23.03 -4.16
CA LEU A 181 9.00 -22.30 -3.00
C LEU A 181 9.94 -21.18 -2.55
N ASP A 182 11.25 -21.40 -2.67
CA ASP A 182 12.28 -20.43 -2.33
C ASP A 182 12.18 -19.15 -3.18
N VAL A 183 12.01 -19.29 -4.49
CA VAL A 183 11.82 -18.14 -5.40
C VAL A 183 10.48 -17.44 -5.12
N TYR A 184 9.41 -18.20 -4.89
CA TYR A 184 8.12 -17.64 -4.51
C TYR A 184 8.22 -16.83 -3.21
N MET A 185 8.89 -17.34 -2.20
CA MET A 185 9.09 -16.65 -0.93
C MET A 185 9.94 -15.39 -1.10
N ASP A 186 11.01 -15.42 -1.91
CA ASP A 186 11.83 -14.24 -2.22
C ASP A 186 11.01 -13.13 -2.90
N ILE A 187 10.13 -13.50 -3.85
CA ILE A 187 9.23 -12.53 -4.50
C ILE A 187 8.32 -11.84 -3.48
N ILE A 188 7.61 -12.60 -2.64
CA ILE A 188 6.65 -12.00 -1.70
C ILE A 188 7.33 -11.24 -0.58
N ASP A 189 8.53 -11.65 -0.16
CA ASP A 189 9.32 -10.96 0.84
C ASP A 189 9.72 -9.57 0.32
N ARG A 190 10.33 -9.50 -0.84
CA ARG A 190 10.71 -8.24 -1.48
C ARG A 190 9.49 -7.38 -1.84
N LYS A 191 8.54 -7.92 -2.60
CA LYS A 191 7.40 -7.15 -3.14
C LYS A 191 6.45 -6.66 -2.05
N SER A 192 6.25 -7.42 -0.98
CA SER A 192 5.16 -7.18 -0.03
C SER A 192 5.63 -7.00 1.41
N ALA A 193 6.51 -7.89 1.91
CA ALA A 193 6.90 -7.88 3.32
C ALA A 193 7.87 -6.73 3.63
N ALA A 194 8.76 -6.36 2.71
CA ALA A 194 9.72 -5.28 2.90
C ALA A 194 9.06 -3.97 3.37
N LEU A 195 7.99 -3.54 2.71
CA LEU A 195 7.28 -2.31 3.11
C LEU A 195 6.51 -2.44 4.43
N ILE A 196 6.09 -3.65 4.80
CA ILE A 196 5.40 -3.88 6.08
C ILE A 196 6.40 -3.88 7.24
N SER A 197 7.64 -4.31 6.98
CA SER A 197 8.69 -4.37 8.00
C SER A 197 9.33 -3.00 8.27
N TRP A 198 9.27 -2.08 7.33
CA TRP A 198 9.73 -0.71 7.49
C TRP A 198 8.84 0.07 8.45
#